data_14a0b92451f34b3f5bf44f9152617e44
#
_entry.id   14a0b92451f34b3f5bf44f9152617e44
#
_cell.length_a   1.000
_cell.length_b   1.000
_cell.length_c   1.000
_cell.angle_alpha   90.00
_cell.angle_beta   90.00
_cell.angle_gamma   90.00
#
_symmetry.space_group_name_H-M   'P 1'
#
loop_
_entity.id
_entity.type
_entity.pdbx_description
1 polymer ?
#
loop_
_entity_poly.entity_id
_entity_poly.type
_entity_poly.pdbx_seq_one_letter_code
_entity_poly.pdbx_strand_id
1 'polypeptide(L)'
;MLVNPPVFRIEEPWYDTPPFARTGLAYLAGYLRQYPGFEIKILDCKFEMLNFEQAYEKILEFKPNILGLGAMTNEIKPAAYLAKMVKDKLPATITVIGGVHVTALPEITLQEFTQFDVGVIGEGEITFYELCTAVRDGKPLNNIKGLSLRNGNEIEVTPPRDRILNQDSIPFPAWDLLPMADEYGVMTLRGCPFNCVFCMNPNGRVARKRSVDNVIEELEMLIEKFHPSSISFGDELFSIDMERSKELLTAMIEHNIHKHITWWAQTHVRFVDYDMFVLMKKANVAAIGLGIETGDEEKLKGMGKGTSLKMIMEARIAARKAKVPIQAFFVLGQPNESVESIKNTVDTAVKLNPDLPVFGIMTPYPGTEVSRLAALGQAGYNLVTTDWDEFNKQIGGALEFANLSRSQIEKMQIMAYVKVYLNNHRYIDFIKFLWHYKAGAWSVFRKLIGMRQKSMYSYVEDTIKRKNTVEKGKKEIAAAAEVWQKWQTSELSRAKKVDHNLIKIKHKD
;
A
#
# COMPACT_ATOMS: atom_id res chain seq x y z
N MET A 1 11.40 -16.75 10.72
CA MET A 1 11.51 -16.41 9.28
C MET A 1 10.40 -15.45 8.90
N LEU A 2 10.70 -14.42 8.12
CA LEU A 2 9.74 -13.44 7.61
C LEU A 2 9.55 -13.65 6.10
N VAL A 3 8.31 -13.68 5.61
CA VAL A 3 8.01 -14.07 4.23
C VAL A 3 7.02 -13.10 3.58
N ASN A 4 7.39 -12.57 2.42
CA ASN A 4 6.45 -12.01 1.45
C ASN A 4 5.97 -13.16 0.57
N PRO A 5 4.70 -13.64 0.71
CA PRO A 5 4.27 -14.88 0.09
C PRO A 5 4.28 -14.80 -1.43
N PRO A 6 4.37 -15.96 -2.13
CA PRO A 6 4.15 -16.01 -3.57
C PRO A 6 2.76 -15.49 -3.94
N VAL A 7 2.53 -15.22 -5.21
CA VAL A 7 1.19 -15.02 -5.75
C VAL A 7 0.82 -16.18 -6.67
N PHE A 8 -0.47 -16.51 -6.78
CA PHE A 8 -0.91 -17.63 -7.62
C PHE A 8 -0.56 -17.49 -9.12
N ARG A 9 -0.23 -16.27 -9.57
CA ARG A 9 0.10 -15.96 -10.96
C ARG A 9 1.59 -15.72 -11.19
N ILE A 10 2.45 -16.09 -10.27
CA ILE A 10 3.88 -15.76 -10.37
C ILE A 10 4.55 -16.42 -11.57
N GLU A 11 4.02 -17.56 -12.03
CA GLU A 11 4.52 -18.30 -13.20
C GLU A 11 3.94 -17.80 -14.54
N GLU A 12 3.00 -16.84 -14.51
CA GLU A 12 2.48 -16.25 -15.75
C GLU A 12 3.59 -15.44 -16.46
N PRO A 13 3.76 -15.61 -17.80
CA PRO A 13 4.81 -14.90 -18.56
C PRO A 13 4.75 -13.36 -18.48
N TRP A 14 3.66 -12.86 -17.92
CA TRP A 14 3.33 -11.44 -17.82
C TRP A 14 3.30 -10.95 -16.36
N TYR A 15 3.83 -11.74 -15.41
CA TYR A 15 3.95 -11.26 -14.04
C TYR A 15 4.95 -10.12 -13.97
N ASP A 16 4.52 -8.98 -13.42
CA ASP A 16 5.39 -7.83 -13.20
C ASP A 16 6.04 -7.97 -11.82
N THR A 17 7.35 -8.17 -11.79
CA THR A 17 8.13 -8.20 -10.55
C THR A 17 8.05 -6.84 -9.86
N PRO A 18 7.88 -6.78 -8.54
CA PRO A 18 8.03 -5.53 -7.80
C PRO A 18 9.41 -4.89 -8.06
N PRO A 19 9.52 -3.56 -8.15
CA PRO A 19 10.80 -2.90 -8.40
C PRO A 19 11.80 -3.08 -7.24
N PHE A 20 11.29 -3.31 -6.03
CA PHE A 20 12.10 -3.59 -4.83
C PHE A 20 11.39 -4.58 -3.91
N ALA A 21 12.18 -5.24 -3.05
CA ALA A 21 11.68 -6.17 -2.06
C ALA A 21 10.88 -5.45 -0.96
N ARG A 22 10.01 -6.20 -0.26
CA ARG A 22 9.09 -5.65 0.75
C ARG A 22 9.84 -5.12 1.98
N THR A 23 10.07 -3.82 2.03
CA THR A 23 10.80 -3.12 3.09
C THR A 23 10.21 -3.33 4.49
N GLY A 24 8.90 -3.49 4.63
CA GLY A 24 8.25 -3.73 5.92
C GLY A 24 8.80 -4.95 6.68
N LEU A 25 9.18 -6.02 5.96
CA LEU A 25 9.81 -7.21 6.58
C LEU A 25 11.24 -6.89 7.07
N ALA A 26 11.96 -6.06 6.31
CA ALA A 26 13.30 -5.64 6.70
C ALA A 26 13.29 -4.71 7.93
N TYR A 27 12.26 -3.87 8.12
CA TYR A 27 12.07 -3.10 9.36
C TYR A 27 11.87 -4.02 10.57
N LEU A 28 11.01 -5.05 10.46
CA LEU A 28 10.80 -6.02 11.53
C LEU A 28 12.11 -6.75 11.88
N ALA A 29 12.85 -7.17 10.87
CA ALA A 29 14.15 -7.84 11.05
C ALA A 29 15.18 -6.90 11.66
N GLY A 30 15.27 -5.66 11.18
CA GLY A 30 16.18 -4.63 11.73
C GLY A 30 15.91 -4.32 13.18
N TYR A 31 14.61 -4.24 13.56
CA TYR A 31 14.23 -4.05 14.97
C TYR A 31 14.58 -5.27 15.82
N LEU A 32 14.23 -6.47 15.37
CA LEU A 32 14.45 -7.71 16.13
C LEU A 32 15.93 -8.05 16.32
N ARG A 33 16.80 -7.75 15.34
CA ARG A 33 18.25 -8.04 15.42
C ARG A 33 19.02 -7.26 16.47
N GLN A 34 18.45 -6.17 17.01
CA GLN A 34 19.06 -5.44 18.13
C GLN A 34 19.12 -6.29 19.41
N TYR A 35 18.33 -7.35 19.48
CA TYR A 35 18.19 -8.19 20.65
C TYR A 35 18.79 -9.58 20.39
N PRO A 36 19.56 -10.15 21.35
CA PRO A 36 20.19 -11.45 21.20
C PRO A 36 19.16 -12.60 21.21
N GLY A 37 19.55 -13.73 20.65
CA GLY A 37 18.80 -14.98 20.73
C GLY A 37 17.76 -15.17 19.63
N PHE A 38 17.87 -14.44 18.52
CA PHE A 38 17.03 -14.61 17.33
C PHE A 38 17.89 -14.85 16.08
N GLU A 39 17.60 -15.92 15.37
CA GLU A 39 18.07 -16.15 14.00
C GLU A 39 16.98 -15.68 13.03
N ILE A 40 17.33 -14.77 12.11
CA ILE A 40 16.37 -14.08 11.26
C ILE A 40 16.71 -14.34 9.80
N LYS A 41 15.70 -14.73 9.02
CA LYS A 41 15.77 -14.84 7.56
C LYS A 41 14.56 -14.18 6.94
N ILE A 42 14.77 -13.45 5.85
CA ILE A 42 13.70 -12.89 5.01
C ILE A 42 13.64 -13.68 3.70
N LEU A 43 12.44 -13.93 3.20
CA LEU A 43 12.17 -14.52 1.91
C LEU A 43 11.12 -13.67 1.19
N ASP A 44 11.53 -12.94 0.17
CA ASP A 44 10.59 -12.18 -0.67
C ASP A 44 10.27 -12.96 -1.94
N CYS A 45 9.26 -13.83 -1.84
CA CYS A 45 8.91 -14.71 -2.96
C CYS A 45 8.47 -13.96 -4.22
N LYS A 46 7.91 -12.76 -4.08
CA LYS A 46 7.48 -11.97 -5.23
C LYS A 46 8.64 -11.35 -5.97
N PHE A 47 9.58 -10.79 -5.22
CA PHE A 47 10.77 -10.17 -5.79
C PHE A 47 11.71 -11.22 -6.38
N GLU A 48 11.87 -12.36 -5.67
CA GLU A 48 12.71 -13.49 -6.11
C GLU A 48 12.03 -14.41 -7.12
N MET A 49 10.78 -14.11 -7.53
CA MET A 49 9.99 -14.92 -8.49
C MET A 49 9.84 -16.40 -8.06
N LEU A 50 9.67 -16.65 -6.76
CA LEU A 50 9.51 -17.99 -6.22
C LEU A 50 8.04 -18.42 -6.24
N ASN A 51 7.78 -19.64 -6.72
CA ASN A 51 6.47 -20.26 -6.58
C ASN A 51 6.27 -20.86 -5.18
N PHE A 52 5.10 -21.47 -4.94
CA PHE A 52 4.75 -22.01 -3.62
C PHE A 52 5.65 -23.17 -3.20
N GLU A 53 5.99 -24.04 -4.11
CA GLU A 53 6.86 -25.20 -3.87
C GLU A 53 8.27 -24.77 -3.48
N GLN A 54 8.84 -23.83 -4.23
CA GLN A 54 10.16 -23.28 -3.94
C GLN A 54 10.21 -22.52 -2.61
N ALA A 55 9.17 -21.73 -2.32
CA ALA A 55 9.05 -21.04 -1.04
C ALA A 55 8.92 -22.04 0.12
N TYR A 56 8.09 -23.05 -0.05
CA TYR A 56 7.88 -24.12 0.93
C TYR A 56 9.17 -24.88 1.25
N GLU A 57 9.93 -25.29 0.23
CA GLU A 57 11.22 -25.98 0.41
C GLU A 57 12.21 -25.15 1.22
N LYS A 58 12.36 -23.83 0.89
CA LYS A 58 13.22 -22.90 1.64
C LYS A 58 12.79 -22.74 3.10
N ILE A 59 11.49 -22.76 3.38
CA ILE A 59 10.94 -22.69 4.74
C ILE A 59 11.20 -23.97 5.51
N LEU A 60 11.03 -25.14 4.86
CA LEU A 60 11.32 -26.45 5.49
C LEU A 60 12.81 -26.64 5.79
N GLU A 61 13.69 -26.11 4.95
CA GLU A 61 15.13 -26.12 5.20
C GLU A 61 15.48 -25.31 6.45
N PHE A 62 14.90 -24.13 6.61
CA PHE A 62 15.15 -23.23 7.75
C PHE A 62 14.48 -23.70 9.05
N LYS A 63 13.34 -24.39 8.98
CA LYS A 63 12.55 -24.89 10.13
C LYS A 63 12.24 -23.80 11.16
N PRO A 64 11.53 -22.73 10.79
CA PRO A 64 11.31 -21.62 11.69
C PRO A 64 10.42 -21.99 12.89
N ASN A 65 10.75 -21.48 14.08
CA ASN A 65 9.82 -21.50 15.22
C ASN A 65 8.62 -20.58 14.96
N ILE A 66 8.87 -19.43 14.29
CA ILE A 66 7.87 -18.46 13.92
C ILE A 66 7.98 -18.19 12.42
N LEU A 67 6.87 -18.36 11.70
CA LEU A 67 6.69 -17.98 10.30
C LEU A 67 5.83 -16.72 10.24
N GLY A 68 6.46 -15.56 10.04
CA GLY A 68 5.78 -14.27 9.88
C GLY A 68 5.50 -13.99 8.40
N LEU A 69 4.24 -13.85 8.04
CA LEU A 69 3.78 -13.57 6.68
C LEU A 69 3.22 -12.14 6.60
N GLY A 70 3.60 -11.41 5.55
CA GLY A 70 3.05 -10.08 5.28
C GLY A 70 2.04 -10.11 4.14
N ALA A 71 0.82 -9.55 4.33
CA ALA A 71 -0.19 -9.57 3.28
C ALA A 71 -0.95 -8.25 3.12
N MET A 72 -1.14 -7.85 1.86
CA MET A 72 -2.19 -6.94 1.42
C MET A 72 -3.53 -7.70 1.31
N THR A 73 -4.65 -7.01 1.07
CA THR A 73 -5.95 -7.67 1.01
C THR A 73 -6.04 -8.76 -0.07
N ASN A 74 -5.52 -8.49 -1.25
CA ASN A 74 -5.48 -9.47 -2.35
C ASN A 74 -4.35 -10.51 -2.23
N GLU A 75 -3.58 -10.49 -1.14
CA GLU A 75 -2.48 -11.42 -0.86
C GLU A 75 -2.77 -12.36 0.30
N ILE A 76 -3.91 -12.16 0.98
CA ILE A 76 -4.22 -12.93 2.19
C ILE A 76 -4.43 -14.42 1.90
N LYS A 77 -5.08 -14.77 0.79
CA LYS A 77 -5.26 -16.18 0.41
C LYS A 77 -3.94 -16.86 0.06
N PRO A 78 -3.05 -16.28 -0.79
CA PRO A 78 -1.71 -16.80 -0.98
C PRO A 78 -0.94 -17.02 0.32
N ALA A 79 -1.00 -16.05 1.25
CA ALA A 79 -0.35 -16.18 2.55
C ALA A 79 -0.92 -17.37 3.36
N ALA A 80 -2.26 -17.49 3.39
CA ALA A 80 -2.92 -18.59 4.08
C ALA A 80 -2.61 -19.97 3.46
N TYR A 81 -2.52 -20.04 2.13
CA TYR A 81 -2.17 -21.27 1.44
C TYR A 81 -0.74 -21.72 1.80
N LEU A 82 0.23 -20.79 1.76
CA LEU A 82 1.60 -21.11 2.18
C LEU A 82 1.67 -21.50 3.66
N ALA A 83 0.97 -20.78 4.54
CA ALA A 83 0.89 -21.12 5.95
C ALA A 83 0.34 -22.54 6.18
N LYS A 84 -0.70 -22.94 5.41
CA LYS A 84 -1.24 -24.30 5.47
C LYS A 84 -0.21 -25.34 5.07
N MET A 85 0.46 -25.17 3.94
CA MET A 85 1.51 -26.09 3.48
C MET A 85 2.57 -26.31 4.57
N VAL A 86 3.00 -25.23 5.21
CA VAL A 86 4.02 -25.28 6.28
C VAL A 86 3.46 -25.96 7.54
N LYS A 87 2.27 -25.63 7.98
CA LYS A 87 1.62 -26.23 9.16
C LYS A 87 1.40 -27.74 9.02
N ASP A 88 1.05 -28.20 7.83
CA ASP A 88 0.85 -29.63 7.54
C ASP A 88 2.13 -30.45 7.79
N LYS A 89 3.32 -29.85 7.64
CA LYS A 89 4.62 -30.50 7.83
C LYS A 89 5.33 -30.12 9.12
N LEU A 90 5.20 -28.88 9.54
CA LEU A 90 5.80 -28.30 10.75
C LEU A 90 4.69 -27.77 11.70
N PRO A 91 3.89 -28.63 12.32
CA PRO A 91 2.72 -28.21 13.10
C PRO A 91 3.08 -27.36 14.33
N ALA A 92 4.31 -27.47 14.84
CA ALA A 92 4.82 -26.69 15.96
C ALA A 92 5.21 -25.25 15.57
N THR A 93 5.36 -24.92 14.28
CA THR A 93 5.66 -23.58 13.82
C THR A 93 4.48 -22.65 14.09
N ILE A 94 4.73 -21.54 14.81
CA ILE A 94 3.72 -20.49 15.01
C ILE A 94 3.62 -19.64 13.76
N THR A 95 2.42 -19.60 13.17
CA THR A 95 2.15 -18.81 11.96
C THR A 95 1.57 -17.45 12.32
N VAL A 96 2.25 -16.41 11.90
CA VAL A 96 1.91 -15.01 12.20
C VAL A 96 1.57 -14.27 10.91
N ILE A 97 0.43 -13.58 10.88
CA ILE A 97 0.04 -12.72 9.77
C ILE A 97 0.15 -11.25 10.16
N GLY A 98 0.79 -10.44 9.32
CA GLY A 98 0.90 -8.98 9.46
C GLY A 98 0.46 -8.27 8.19
N GLY A 99 0.41 -6.94 8.24
CA GLY A 99 0.10 -6.08 7.10
C GLY A 99 -1.29 -5.46 7.16
N VAL A 100 -1.65 -4.77 6.07
CA VAL A 100 -2.86 -3.91 6.06
C VAL A 100 -4.17 -4.69 6.17
N HIS A 101 -4.22 -5.92 5.66
CA HIS A 101 -5.45 -6.72 5.71
C HIS A 101 -5.83 -7.08 7.15
N VAL A 102 -4.91 -7.71 7.89
CA VAL A 102 -5.16 -8.07 9.30
C VAL A 102 -5.29 -6.84 10.19
N THR A 103 -4.63 -5.74 9.84
CA THR A 103 -4.80 -4.47 10.55
C THR A 103 -6.21 -3.91 10.41
N ALA A 104 -6.84 -4.05 9.24
CA ALA A 104 -8.22 -3.62 9.00
C ALA A 104 -9.26 -4.59 9.55
N LEU A 105 -8.95 -5.89 9.54
CA LEU A 105 -9.89 -6.99 9.84
C LEU A 105 -9.25 -8.02 10.79
N PRO A 106 -8.82 -7.63 12.00
CA PRO A 106 -8.02 -8.50 12.88
C PRO A 106 -8.73 -9.78 13.27
N GLU A 107 -9.99 -9.69 13.68
CA GLU A 107 -10.81 -10.82 14.09
C GLU A 107 -11.22 -11.67 12.88
N ILE A 108 -11.76 -11.03 11.85
CA ILE A 108 -12.26 -11.69 10.63
C ILE A 108 -11.13 -12.46 9.94
N THR A 109 -9.93 -11.90 9.88
CA THR A 109 -8.79 -12.55 9.25
C THR A 109 -8.48 -13.90 9.89
N LEU A 110 -8.44 -13.97 11.22
CA LEU A 110 -8.18 -15.22 11.90
C LEU A 110 -9.40 -16.16 11.88
N GLN A 111 -10.62 -15.65 11.86
CA GLN A 111 -11.83 -16.47 11.71
C GLN A 111 -11.89 -17.17 10.35
N GLU A 112 -11.61 -16.43 9.28
CA GLU A 112 -11.62 -16.97 7.90
C GLU A 112 -10.44 -17.90 7.62
N PHE A 113 -9.24 -17.53 8.10
CA PHE A 113 -7.99 -18.23 7.80
C PHE A 113 -7.44 -18.93 9.05
N THR A 114 -7.94 -20.14 9.28
CA THR A 114 -7.56 -20.97 10.45
C THR A 114 -6.09 -21.40 10.47
N GLN A 115 -5.36 -21.15 9.38
CA GLN A 115 -3.95 -21.41 9.23
C GLN A 115 -3.07 -20.44 10.02
N PHE A 116 -3.61 -19.28 10.42
CA PHE A 116 -2.88 -18.31 11.22
C PHE A 116 -3.18 -18.49 12.71
N ASP A 117 -2.14 -18.55 13.52
CA ASP A 117 -2.24 -18.60 14.99
C ASP A 117 -2.38 -17.18 15.57
N VAL A 118 -1.64 -16.21 14.98
CA VAL A 118 -1.53 -14.85 15.50
C VAL A 118 -1.61 -13.84 14.37
N GLY A 119 -2.33 -12.74 14.58
CA GLY A 119 -2.30 -11.55 13.75
C GLY A 119 -1.59 -10.38 14.44
N VAL A 120 -0.73 -9.66 13.71
CA VAL A 120 -0.06 -8.43 14.19
C VAL A 120 -0.74 -7.22 13.57
N ILE A 121 -1.26 -6.33 14.43
CA ILE A 121 -2.11 -5.20 14.08
C ILE A 121 -1.29 -3.90 14.11
N GLY A 122 -1.32 -3.12 13.04
CA GLY A 122 -0.65 -1.81 12.95
C GLY A 122 0.85 -1.92 12.69
N GLU A 123 1.64 -1.06 13.34
CA GLU A 123 3.11 -1.09 13.26
C GLU A 123 3.64 -2.30 14.02
N GLY A 124 4.43 -3.10 13.33
CA GLY A 124 4.80 -4.43 13.80
C GLY A 124 6.09 -4.49 14.60
N GLU A 125 6.96 -3.48 14.57
CA GLU A 125 8.33 -3.56 15.08
C GLU A 125 8.39 -4.01 16.55
N ILE A 126 7.72 -3.27 17.43
CA ILE A 126 7.70 -3.59 18.87
C ILE A 126 6.83 -4.82 19.13
N THR A 127 5.64 -4.88 18.50
CA THR A 127 4.69 -5.98 18.70
C THR A 127 5.29 -7.33 18.31
N PHE A 128 5.98 -7.39 17.17
CA PHE A 128 6.61 -8.62 16.69
C PHE A 128 7.81 -9.03 17.55
N TYR A 129 8.60 -8.06 18.03
CA TYR A 129 9.67 -8.32 18.99
C TYR A 129 9.14 -8.92 20.31
N GLU A 130 8.10 -8.31 20.90
CA GLU A 130 7.48 -8.82 22.12
C GLU A 130 6.90 -10.23 21.93
N LEU A 131 6.24 -10.47 20.78
CA LEU A 131 5.74 -11.79 20.40
C LEU A 131 6.86 -12.83 20.29
N CYS A 132 7.93 -12.53 19.56
CA CYS A 132 9.08 -13.43 19.41
C CYS A 132 9.74 -13.73 20.78
N THR A 133 9.85 -12.72 21.63
CA THR A 133 10.38 -12.87 22.98
C THR A 133 9.49 -13.74 23.86
N ALA A 134 8.19 -13.50 23.84
CA ALA A 134 7.24 -14.28 24.63
C ALA A 134 7.21 -15.76 24.20
N VAL A 135 7.23 -16.02 22.87
CA VAL A 135 7.33 -17.39 22.34
C VAL A 135 8.62 -18.08 22.78
N ARG A 136 9.77 -17.42 22.64
CA ARG A 136 11.07 -17.96 23.10
C ARG A 136 11.07 -18.28 24.59
N ASP A 137 10.48 -17.40 25.38
CA ASP A 137 10.49 -17.50 26.87
C ASP A 137 9.31 -18.33 27.42
N GLY A 138 8.42 -18.88 26.56
CA GLY A 138 7.24 -19.62 26.97
C GLY A 138 6.20 -18.80 27.72
N LYS A 139 6.14 -17.48 27.47
CA LYS A 139 5.22 -16.55 28.12
C LYS A 139 3.90 -16.42 27.36
N PRO A 140 2.77 -16.10 28.05
CA PRO A 140 1.48 -15.89 27.40
C PRO A 140 1.50 -14.65 26.49
N LEU A 141 0.78 -14.71 25.36
CA LEU A 141 0.72 -13.66 24.35
C LEU A 141 -0.37 -12.60 24.58
N ASN A 142 -1.37 -12.89 25.39
CA ASN A 142 -2.54 -12.03 25.63
C ASN A 142 -2.22 -10.70 26.34
N ASN A 143 -1.04 -10.58 26.94
CA ASN A 143 -0.55 -9.33 27.53
C ASN A 143 0.14 -8.40 26.52
N ILE A 144 0.36 -8.84 25.29
CA ILE A 144 1.02 -8.07 24.24
C ILE A 144 -0.02 -7.24 23.50
N LYS A 145 0.18 -5.92 23.42
CA LYS A 145 -0.71 -5.02 22.69
C LYS A 145 -0.57 -5.21 21.18
N GLY A 146 -1.68 -5.06 20.44
CA GLY A 146 -1.69 -5.07 18.98
C GLY A 146 -1.63 -6.47 18.37
N LEU A 147 -2.23 -7.46 19.03
CA LEU A 147 -2.38 -8.82 18.51
C LEU A 147 -3.85 -9.20 18.33
N SER A 148 -4.11 -10.06 17.37
CA SER A 148 -5.25 -10.96 17.35
C SER A 148 -4.75 -12.39 17.55
N LEU A 149 -5.38 -13.12 18.46
CA LEU A 149 -4.92 -14.42 18.95
C LEU A 149 -6.01 -15.46 18.74
N ARG A 150 -5.63 -16.63 18.26
CA ARG A 150 -6.51 -17.79 18.19
C ARG A 150 -6.46 -18.55 19.52
N ASN A 151 -7.59 -18.64 20.19
CA ASN A 151 -7.77 -19.44 21.38
C ASN A 151 -8.88 -20.49 21.13
N GLY A 152 -8.49 -21.64 20.60
CA GLY A 152 -9.44 -22.63 20.12
C GLY A 152 -10.30 -22.10 18.97
N ASN A 153 -11.61 -22.00 19.19
CA ASN A 153 -12.58 -21.47 18.21
C ASN A 153 -12.83 -19.95 18.37
N GLU A 154 -12.33 -19.35 19.42
CA GLU A 154 -12.49 -17.92 19.70
C GLU A 154 -11.28 -17.14 19.23
N ILE A 155 -11.50 -15.88 18.85
CA ILE A 155 -10.45 -14.93 18.50
C ILE A 155 -10.47 -13.82 19.53
N GLU A 156 -9.37 -13.66 20.22
CA GLU A 156 -9.13 -12.55 21.14
C GLU A 156 -8.35 -11.45 20.44
N VAL A 157 -8.82 -10.20 20.53
CA VAL A 157 -8.09 -9.03 20.05
C VAL A 157 -7.58 -8.23 21.23
N THR A 158 -6.28 -8.14 21.39
CA THR A 158 -5.66 -7.41 22.49
C THR A 158 -5.77 -5.88 22.27
N PRO A 159 -5.61 -5.06 23.33
CA PRO A 159 -5.65 -3.60 23.16
C PRO A 159 -4.69 -3.09 22.09
N PRO A 160 -5.07 -2.06 21.32
CA PRO A 160 -4.22 -1.51 20.29
C PRO A 160 -2.93 -0.92 20.89
N ARG A 161 -1.84 -1.02 20.12
CA ARG A 161 -0.55 -0.41 20.50
C ARG A 161 -0.53 1.07 20.07
N ASP A 162 0.02 1.90 20.92
CA ASP A 162 0.31 3.29 20.56
C ASP A 162 1.40 3.36 19.49
N ARG A 163 1.31 4.34 18.61
CA ARG A 163 2.28 4.53 17.52
C ARG A 163 3.65 4.95 18.04
N ILE A 164 4.70 4.53 17.35
CA ILE A 164 6.08 4.99 17.64
C ILE A 164 6.18 6.45 17.17
N LEU A 165 6.27 7.38 18.11
CA LEU A 165 6.30 8.83 17.79
C LEU A 165 7.67 9.26 17.25
N ASN A 166 8.76 8.85 17.93
CA ASN A 166 10.11 9.11 17.46
C ASN A 166 10.51 8.09 16.40
N GLN A 167 10.47 8.48 15.14
CA GLN A 167 10.80 7.58 14.02
C GLN A 167 12.29 7.23 13.95
N ASP A 168 13.18 8.08 14.47
CA ASP A 168 14.62 7.83 14.52
C ASP A 168 14.99 6.75 15.55
N SER A 169 14.06 6.40 16.45
CA SER A 169 14.26 5.27 17.36
C SER A 169 14.05 3.89 16.70
N ILE A 170 13.54 3.87 15.48
CA ILE A 170 13.42 2.65 14.70
C ILE A 170 14.73 2.45 13.93
N PRO A 171 15.41 1.31 14.09
CA PRO A 171 16.66 1.05 13.35
C PRO A 171 16.40 0.98 11.86
N PHE A 172 17.44 1.17 11.07
CA PHE A 172 17.36 0.96 9.64
C PHE A 172 16.88 -0.46 9.31
N PRO A 173 16.15 -0.63 8.21
CA PRO A 173 15.78 -1.96 7.73
C PRO A 173 17.01 -2.86 7.59
N ALA A 174 16.83 -4.14 7.82
CA ALA A 174 17.89 -5.14 7.62
C ALA A 174 18.09 -5.38 6.11
N TRP A 175 18.63 -4.40 5.42
CA TRP A 175 18.83 -4.38 3.97
C TRP A 175 19.66 -5.57 3.47
N ASP A 176 20.63 -6.01 4.27
CA ASP A 176 21.49 -7.15 4.05
C ASP A 176 20.77 -8.51 4.05
N LEU A 177 19.54 -8.56 4.58
CA LEU A 177 18.69 -9.76 4.55
C LEU A 177 17.73 -9.78 3.35
N LEU A 178 17.65 -8.70 2.59
CA LEU A 178 16.91 -8.64 1.34
C LEU A 178 17.80 -8.98 0.14
N PRO A 179 17.23 -9.49 -0.95
CA PRO A 179 17.97 -9.65 -2.20
C PRO A 179 18.45 -8.29 -2.72
N MET A 180 19.62 -8.28 -3.36
CA MET A 180 20.15 -7.10 -4.05
C MET A 180 19.18 -6.60 -5.11
N ALA A 181 19.01 -5.29 -5.19
CA ALA A 181 18.08 -4.64 -6.12
C ALA A 181 18.67 -3.34 -6.68
N ASP A 182 18.21 -2.93 -7.86
CA ASP A 182 18.57 -1.63 -8.43
C ASP A 182 17.79 -0.48 -7.78
N GLU A 183 16.65 -0.78 -7.14
CA GLU A 183 15.79 0.17 -6.45
C GLU A 183 15.53 -0.28 -5.01
N TYR A 184 15.50 0.67 -4.07
CA TYR A 184 15.15 0.42 -2.68
C TYR A 184 14.03 1.36 -2.21
N GLY A 185 13.11 0.82 -1.40
CA GLY A 185 12.00 1.57 -0.81
C GLY A 185 12.37 2.16 0.55
N VAL A 186 12.62 3.45 0.64
CA VAL A 186 12.97 4.15 1.89
C VAL A 186 11.78 4.96 2.40
N MET A 187 11.54 4.94 3.72
CA MET A 187 10.51 5.79 4.35
C MET A 187 11.17 6.93 5.12
N THR A 188 10.76 8.17 4.83
CA THR A 188 11.24 9.36 5.55
C THR A 188 10.22 9.84 6.58
N LEU A 189 8.97 9.42 6.45
CA LEU A 189 7.88 9.68 7.40
C LEU A 189 6.82 8.57 7.33
N ARG A 190 5.99 8.48 8.35
CA ARG A 190 4.82 7.60 8.42
C ARG A 190 3.59 8.37 8.87
N GLY A 191 2.46 8.09 8.22
CA GLY A 191 1.15 8.65 8.56
C GLY A 191 0.75 9.85 7.71
N CYS A 192 -0.56 10.00 7.56
CA CYS A 192 -1.19 11.03 6.73
C CYS A 192 -2.39 11.62 7.44
N PRO A 193 -2.48 12.95 7.65
CA PRO A 193 -3.57 13.57 8.41
C PRO A 193 -4.89 13.66 7.66
N PHE A 194 -4.90 13.36 6.35
CA PHE A 194 -6.12 13.43 5.54
C PHE A 194 -7.07 12.27 5.79
N ASN A 195 -8.36 12.52 5.64
CA ASN A 195 -9.43 11.54 5.80
C ASN A 195 -10.08 11.20 4.46
N CYS A 196 -9.27 10.81 3.48
CA CYS A 196 -9.79 10.43 2.17
C CYS A 196 -10.68 9.19 2.29
N VAL A 197 -11.90 9.24 1.72
CA VAL A 197 -12.93 8.20 1.84
C VAL A 197 -12.49 6.81 1.35
N PHE A 198 -11.52 6.75 0.46
CA PHE A 198 -10.99 5.51 -0.14
C PHE A 198 -9.71 5.01 0.52
N CYS A 199 -9.15 5.74 1.50
CA CYS A 199 -7.87 5.42 2.10
C CYS A 199 -8.02 4.89 3.52
N MET A 200 -7.46 3.70 3.78
CA MET A 200 -7.43 3.11 5.11
C MET A 200 -6.44 3.83 6.04
N ASN A 201 -5.36 4.41 5.49
CA ASN A 201 -4.28 5.07 6.23
C ASN A 201 -3.71 4.19 7.36
N PRO A 202 -3.00 3.10 7.05
CA PRO A 202 -2.54 2.12 8.05
C PRO A 202 -1.52 2.69 9.04
N ASN A 203 -0.76 3.71 8.63
CA ASN A 203 0.24 4.37 9.46
C ASN A 203 -0.33 5.51 10.35
N GLY A 204 -1.65 5.68 10.35
CA GLY A 204 -2.36 6.62 11.23
C GLY A 204 -2.43 8.05 10.70
N ARG A 205 -3.14 8.89 11.48
CA ARG A 205 -3.50 10.26 11.08
C ARG A 205 -2.52 11.33 11.55
N VAL A 206 -1.37 10.94 12.07
CA VAL A 206 -0.31 11.85 12.51
C VAL A 206 0.92 11.58 11.65
N ALA A 207 1.38 12.60 10.94
CA ALA A 207 2.64 12.52 10.21
C ALA A 207 3.81 12.55 11.20
N ARG A 208 4.56 11.45 11.30
CA ARG A 208 5.70 11.25 12.18
C ARG A 208 6.94 11.13 11.31
N LYS A 209 7.85 12.07 11.46
CA LYS A 209 9.00 12.26 10.57
C LYS A 209 10.28 11.72 11.21
N ARG A 210 11.16 11.19 10.38
CA ARG A 210 12.57 10.98 10.73
C ARG A 210 13.30 12.31 10.61
N SER A 211 14.40 12.48 11.35
CA SER A 211 15.31 13.61 11.13
C SER A 211 15.96 13.54 9.75
N VAL A 212 16.40 14.67 9.25
CA VAL A 212 17.10 14.73 7.95
C VAL A 212 18.39 13.92 8.01
N ASP A 213 19.17 14.08 9.10
CA ASP A 213 20.44 13.36 9.28
C ASP A 213 20.25 11.85 9.27
N ASN A 214 19.20 11.34 9.95
CA ASN A 214 18.93 9.92 9.99
C ASN A 214 18.54 9.35 8.59
N VAL A 215 17.84 10.15 7.76
CA VAL A 215 17.55 9.73 6.38
C VAL A 215 18.81 9.77 5.51
N ILE A 216 19.64 10.81 5.62
CA ILE A 216 20.89 10.93 4.87
C ILE A 216 21.84 9.78 5.19
N GLU A 217 22.00 9.44 6.47
CA GLU A 217 22.82 8.31 6.91
C GLU A 217 22.38 6.98 6.26
N GLU A 218 21.07 6.73 6.19
CA GLU A 218 20.54 5.54 5.52
C GLU A 218 20.82 5.55 4.01
N LEU A 219 20.64 6.71 3.34
CA LEU A 219 20.91 6.83 1.91
C LEU A 219 22.39 6.64 1.58
N GLU A 220 23.29 7.22 2.38
CA GLU A 220 24.75 7.04 2.23
C GLU A 220 25.14 5.57 2.41
N MET A 221 24.61 4.92 3.44
CA MET A 221 24.83 3.49 3.69
C MET A 221 24.33 2.62 2.54
N LEU A 222 23.14 2.93 1.99
CA LEU A 222 22.59 2.20 0.82
C LEU A 222 23.50 2.38 -0.41
N ILE A 223 23.94 3.61 -0.69
CA ILE A 223 24.82 3.90 -1.82
C ILE A 223 26.16 3.17 -1.67
N GLU A 224 26.77 3.23 -0.47
CA GLU A 224 28.08 2.62 -0.21
C GLU A 224 28.04 1.09 -0.30
N LYS A 225 27.00 0.44 0.26
CA LYS A 225 26.97 -1.02 0.39
C LYS A 225 26.19 -1.75 -0.69
N PHE A 226 25.18 -1.12 -1.25
CA PHE A 226 24.23 -1.78 -2.15
C PHE A 226 24.19 -1.16 -3.55
N HIS A 227 24.80 0.03 -3.76
CA HIS A 227 24.93 0.69 -5.07
C HIS A 227 23.62 0.82 -5.86
N PRO A 228 22.50 1.28 -5.26
CA PRO A 228 21.25 1.43 -5.99
C PRO A 228 21.36 2.46 -7.11
N SER A 229 20.57 2.28 -8.17
CA SER A 229 20.38 3.30 -9.21
C SER A 229 19.22 4.25 -8.88
N SER A 230 18.30 3.80 -7.99
CA SER A 230 17.06 4.50 -7.68
C SER A 230 16.60 4.26 -6.25
N ILE A 231 15.92 5.28 -5.68
CA ILE A 231 15.22 5.19 -4.41
C ILE A 231 13.75 5.56 -4.60
N SER A 232 12.85 4.71 -4.09
CA SER A 232 11.43 5.02 -3.98
C SER A 232 11.10 5.45 -2.56
N PHE A 233 10.80 6.73 -2.34
CA PHE A 233 10.31 7.16 -1.03
C PHE A 233 8.88 6.67 -0.82
N GLY A 234 8.72 5.75 0.13
CA GLY A 234 7.45 5.08 0.43
C GLY A 234 6.47 5.88 1.28
N ASP A 235 6.75 7.15 1.49
CA ASP A 235 5.95 8.06 2.29
C ASP A 235 4.54 8.23 1.73
N GLU A 236 3.53 8.32 2.59
CA GLU A 236 2.16 8.67 2.17
C GLU A 236 2.10 10.06 1.52
N LEU A 237 2.91 11.01 2.02
CA LEU A 237 2.98 12.38 1.53
C LEU A 237 4.38 12.96 1.77
N PHE A 238 5.31 12.75 0.86
CA PHE A 238 6.71 13.16 0.99
C PHE A 238 6.91 14.62 1.45
N SER A 239 6.17 15.55 0.87
CA SER A 239 6.33 16.99 1.13
C SER A 239 5.29 17.58 2.08
N ILE A 240 4.66 16.78 2.95
CA ILE A 240 3.63 17.29 3.88
C ILE A 240 4.17 18.36 4.82
N ASP A 241 5.43 18.26 5.19
CA ASP A 241 6.21 19.32 5.85
C ASP A 241 7.17 19.89 4.82
N MET A 242 6.76 20.98 4.18
CA MET A 242 7.50 21.56 3.06
C MET A 242 8.91 22.03 3.46
N GLU A 243 9.06 22.61 4.66
CA GLU A 243 10.35 23.11 5.15
C GLU A 243 11.34 21.94 5.38
N ARG A 244 10.92 20.91 6.14
CA ARG A 244 11.73 19.72 6.31
C ARG A 244 12.08 19.04 4.98
N SER A 245 11.13 19.01 4.04
CA SER A 245 11.39 18.37 2.73
C SER A 245 12.40 19.17 1.91
N LYS A 246 12.39 20.50 2.01
CA LYS A 246 13.43 21.35 1.42
C LYS A 246 14.79 21.12 2.10
N GLU A 247 14.82 20.99 3.42
CA GLU A 247 16.04 20.64 4.18
C GLU A 247 16.61 19.30 3.70
N LEU A 248 15.76 18.25 3.60
CA LEU A 248 16.18 16.92 3.12
C LEU A 248 16.74 16.98 1.69
N LEU A 249 16.05 17.66 0.77
CA LEU A 249 16.51 17.80 -0.60
C LEU A 249 17.82 18.58 -0.71
N THR A 250 18.00 19.59 0.13
CA THR A 250 19.25 20.36 0.21
C THR A 250 20.39 19.48 0.73
N ALA A 251 20.16 18.72 1.79
CA ALA A 251 21.13 17.77 2.34
C ALA A 251 21.50 16.69 1.30
N MET A 252 20.52 16.14 0.55
CA MET A 252 20.81 15.21 -0.56
C MET A 252 21.75 15.80 -1.62
N ILE A 253 21.66 17.11 -1.86
CA ILE A 253 22.57 17.81 -2.79
C ILE A 253 23.94 18.02 -2.17
N GLU A 254 24.02 18.49 -0.92
CA GLU A 254 25.25 18.76 -0.19
C GLU A 254 26.09 17.51 0.02
N HIS A 255 25.43 16.38 0.35
CA HIS A 255 26.03 15.05 0.50
C HIS A 255 26.26 14.31 -0.83
N ASN A 256 26.02 14.96 -1.97
CA ASN A 256 26.17 14.39 -3.33
C ASN A 256 25.30 13.14 -3.61
N ILE A 257 24.29 12.83 -2.82
CA ILE A 257 23.34 11.71 -3.02
C ILE A 257 22.77 11.75 -4.44
N HIS A 258 22.39 12.96 -4.93
CA HIS A 258 21.83 13.20 -6.26
C HIS A 258 22.71 12.79 -7.44
N LYS A 259 24.02 12.54 -7.21
CA LYS A 259 24.94 12.06 -8.25
C LYS A 259 24.93 10.54 -8.40
N HIS A 260 24.46 9.83 -7.38
CA HIS A 260 24.48 8.37 -7.34
C HIS A 260 23.13 7.74 -7.66
N ILE A 261 22.04 8.41 -7.29
CA ILE A 261 20.69 7.88 -7.46
C ILE A 261 19.76 8.87 -8.15
N THR A 262 18.75 8.31 -8.81
CA THR A 262 17.48 8.98 -9.07
C THR A 262 16.48 8.63 -7.96
N TRP A 263 15.38 9.37 -7.83
CA TRP A 263 14.37 9.03 -6.84
C TRP A 263 12.95 9.39 -7.30
N TRP A 264 11.99 8.69 -6.71
CA TRP A 264 10.57 8.92 -6.88
C TRP A 264 9.89 9.10 -5.52
N ALA A 265 8.86 9.92 -5.45
CA ALA A 265 8.00 10.05 -4.28
C ALA A 265 6.58 10.43 -4.69
N GLN A 266 5.62 10.19 -3.79
CA GLN A 266 4.27 10.71 -3.95
C GLN A 266 3.97 11.82 -2.95
N THR A 267 3.13 12.76 -3.36
CA THR A 267 2.70 13.85 -2.47
C THR A 267 1.34 14.41 -2.90
N HIS A 268 0.87 15.40 -2.15
CA HIS A 268 -0.38 16.10 -2.40
C HIS A 268 -0.11 17.44 -3.10
N VAL A 269 -0.97 17.85 -4.03
CA VAL A 269 -0.84 19.10 -4.81
C VAL A 269 -0.75 20.37 -3.95
N ARG A 270 -1.20 20.33 -2.69
CA ARG A 270 -1.12 21.43 -1.72
C ARG A 270 0.29 21.69 -1.20
N PHE A 271 1.13 20.67 -1.20
CA PHE A 271 2.47 20.68 -0.61
C PHE A 271 3.58 20.73 -1.64
N VAL A 272 3.29 21.33 -2.80
CA VAL A 272 4.26 21.60 -3.84
C VAL A 272 4.06 23.00 -4.40
N ASP A 273 5.16 23.66 -4.68
CA ASP A 273 5.24 24.94 -5.38
C ASP A 273 6.39 24.90 -6.40
N TYR A 274 6.59 26.01 -7.10
CA TYR A 274 7.66 26.09 -8.10
C TYR A 274 9.05 25.87 -7.48
N ASP A 275 9.32 26.46 -6.32
CA ASP A 275 10.64 26.39 -5.67
C ASP A 275 10.93 24.97 -5.19
N MET A 276 9.91 24.27 -4.63
CA MET A 276 10.00 22.87 -4.28
C MET A 276 10.34 22.00 -5.50
N PHE A 277 9.66 22.19 -6.62
CA PHE A 277 9.98 21.45 -7.85
C PHE A 277 11.37 21.76 -8.41
N VAL A 278 11.84 23.02 -8.32
CA VAL A 278 13.21 23.38 -8.70
C VAL A 278 14.23 22.62 -7.83
N LEU A 279 13.99 22.55 -6.52
CA LEU A 279 14.86 21.82 -5.60
C LEU A 279 14.81 20.31 -5.84
N MET A 280 13.62 19.72 -6.04
CA MET A 280 13.46 18.32 -6.44
C MET A 280 14.25 18.00 -7.71
N LYS A 281 14.20 18.89 -8.72
CA LYS A 281 14.97 18.73 -9.97
C LYS A 281 16.47 18.74 -9.73
N LYS A 282 16.97 19.65 -8.88
CA LYS A 282 18.40 19.71 -8.49
C LYS A 282 18.83 18.45 -7.74
N ALA A 283 17.95 17.90 -6.90
CA ALA A 283 18.19 16.66 -6.18
C ALA A 283 18.00 15.39 -7.03
N ASN A 284 17.87 15.50 -8.35
CA ASN A 284 17.79 14.41 -9.34
C ASN A 284 16.50 13.57 -9.25
N VAL A 285 15.35 14.22 -9.01
CA VAL A 285 14.06 13.51 -9.04
C VAL A 285 13.77 12.92 -10.43
N ALA A 286 13.36 11.66 -10.46
CA ALA A 286 12.89 11.00 -11.68
C ALA A 286 11.45 11.42 -12.04
N ALA A 287 10.55 11.38 -11.07
CA ALA A 287 9.18 11.84 -11.21
C ALA A 287 8.53 12.06 -9.82
N ILE A 288 7.46 12.86 -9.80
CA ILE A 288 6.62 13.03 -8.59
C ILE A 288 5.22 12.53 -8.86
N GLY A 289 4.73 11.65 -7.98
CA GLY A 289 3.37 11.16 -7.96
C GLY A 289 2.42 12.17 -7.31
N LEU A 290 1.39 12.59 -8.02
CA LEU A 290 0.34 13.48 -7.51
C LEU A 290 -1.01 12.77 -7.55
N GLY A 291 -1.66 12.65 -6.40
CA GLY A 291 -3.03 12.16 -6.30
C GLY A 291 -4.01 13.25 -6.76
N ILE A 292 -4.52 13.13 -7.96
CA ILE A 292 -5.54 14.02 -8.56
C ILE A 292 -6.93 13.51 -8.22
N GLU A 293 -7.10 12.21 -8.30
CA GLU A 293 -8.28 11.36 -8.03
C GLU A 293 -9.42 11.59 -9.04
N THR A 294 -9.89 12.82 -9.22
CA THR A 294 -10.98 13.14 -10.14
C THR A 294 -10.84 14.57 -10.69
N GLY A 295 -11.42 14.81 -11.86
CA GLY A 295 -11.56 16.14 -12.46
C GLY A 295 -12.94 16.77 -12.24
N ASP A 296 -13.76 16.16 -11.40
CA ASP A 296 -15.08 16.67 -11.05
C ASP A 296 -15.01 17.42 -9.70
N GLU A 297 -15.38 18.71 -9.70
CA GLU A 297 -15.24 19.55 -8.49
C GLU A 297 -16.14 19.12 -7.33
N GLU A 298 -17.33 18.60 -7.64
CA GLU A 298 -18.25 18.10 -6.60
C GLU A 298 -17.65 16.88 -5.91
N LYS A 299 -17.11 15.94 -6.70
CA LYS A 299 -16.43 14.75 -6.18
C LYS A 299 -15.19 15.12 -5.37
N LEU A 300 -14.38 16.10 -5.84
CA LEU A 300 -13.21 16.58 -5.09
C LEU A 300 -13.58 17.12 -3.70
N LYS A 301 -14.66 17.88 -3.60
CA LYS A 301 -15.17 18.40 -2.30
C LYS A 301 -15.59 17.26 -1.36
N GLY A 302 -16.26 16.24 -1.89
CA GLY A 302 -16.77 15.09 -1.11
C GLY A 302 -15.69 14.11 -0.61
N MET A 303 -14.47 14.16 -1.15
CA MET A 303 -13.41 13.20 -0.85
C MET A 303 -12.73 13.35 0.51
N GLY A 304 -12.85 14.49 1.18
CA GLY A 304 -12.09 14.79 2.41
C GLY A 304 -10.59 15.05 2.20
N LYS A 305 -10.16 15.30 0.95
CA LYS A 305 -8.76 15.52 0.57
C LYS A 305 -8.34 17.00 0.58
N GLY A 306 -9.29 17.93 0.48
CA GLY A 306 -9.00 19.37 0.45
C GLY A 306 -8.25 19.83 -0.80
N THR A 307 -8.55 19.24 -1.95
CA THR A 307 -7.96 19.54 -3.27
C THR A 307 -8.98 20.31 -4.13
N SER A 308 -8.50 21.18 -5.03
CA SER A 308 -9.31 21.84 -6.07
C SER A 308 -8.67 21.71 -7.44
N LEU A 309 -9.47 21.87 -8.51
CA LEU A 309 -8.94 21.85 -9.88
C LEU A 309 -7.91 22.96 -10.10
N LYS A 310 -8.09 24.12 -9.48
CA LYS A 310 -7.13 25.22 -9.51
C LYS A 310 -5.77 24.78 -8.97
N MET A 311 -5.72 24.22 -7.77
CA MET A 311 -4.47 23.70 -7.16
C MET A 311 -3.79 22.65 -8.03
N ILE A 312 -4.56 21.75 -8.64
CA ILE A 312 -4.07 20.71 -9.54
C ILE A 312 -3.36 21.33 -10.74
N MET A 313 -4.00 22.31 -11.38
CA MET A 313 -3.43 23.00 -12.56
C MET A 313 -2.22 23.86 -12.19
N GLU A 314 -2.24 24.55 -11.07
CA GLU A 314 -1.10 25.34 -10.57
C GLU A 314 0.12 24.44 -10.30
N ALA A 315 -0.06 23.28 -9.64
CA ALA A 315 0.99 22.31 -9.40
C ALA A 315 1.59 21.78 -10.74
N ARG A 316 0.75 21.50 -11.75
CA ARG A 316 1.22 21.07 -13.06
C ARG A 316 2.01 22.16 -13.80
N ILE A 317 1.56 23.40 -13.76
CA ILE A 317 2.27 24.52 -14.37
C ILE A 317 3.65 24.70 -13.70
N ALA A 318 3.71 24.65 -12.38
CA ALA A 318 4.94 24.73 -11.61
C ALA A 318 5.92 23.59 -11.95
N ALA A 319 5.43 22.35 -12.00
CA ALA A 319 6.23 21.19 -12.35
C ALA A 319 6.80 21.27 -13.78
N ARG A 320 5.98 21.68 -14.76
CA ARG A 320 6.43 21.89 -16.15
C ARG A 320 7.52 22.96 -16.24
N LYS A 321 7.34 24.09 -15.56
CA LYS A 321 8.32 25.17 -15.52
C LYS A 321 9.65 24.71 -14.92
N ALA A 322 9.61 23.87 -13.88
CA ALA A 322 10.77 23.26 -13.23
C ALA A 322 11.32 22.03 -13.96
N LYS A 323 10.67 21.57 -15.04
CA LYS A 323 11.01 20.35 -15.80
C LYS A 323 11.03 19.08 -14.94
N VAL A 324 10.09 18.96 -14.00
CA VAL A 324 9.89 17.78 -13.19
C VAL A 324 8.75 16.94 -13.80
N PRO A 325 8.99 15.68 -14.16
CA PRO A 325 7.95 14.78 -14.64
C PRO A 325 6.91 14.49 -13.56
N ILE A 326 5.62 14.44 -13.95
CA ILE A 326 4.50 14.16 -13.04
C ILE A 326 3.82 12.85 -13.41
N GLN A 327 3.70 11.97 -12.44
CA GLN A 327 2.78 10.85 -12.46
C GLN A 327 1.47 11.28 -11.80
N ALA A 328 0.36 11.27 -12.53
CA ALA A 328 -0.93 11.71 -12.02
C ALA A 328 -1.85 10.52 -11.80
N PHE A 329 -2.33 10.35 -10.57
CA PHE A 329 -3.22 9.27 -10.17
C PHE A 329 -4.67 9.74 -10.22
N PHE A 330 -5.50 9.00 -10.94
CA PHE A 330 -6.94 9.17 -11.05
C PHE A 330 -7.67 7.92 -10.58
N VAL A 331 -8.81 8.07 -9.93
CA VAL A 331 -9.67 6.97 -9.48
C VAL A 331 -11.07 7.16 -10.03
N LEU A 332 -11.48 6.26 -10.90
CA LEU A 332 -12.84 6.20 -11.47
C LEU A 332 -13.74 5.40 -10.53
N GLY A 333 -15.01 5.76 -10.45
CA GLY A 333 -15.96 5.11 -9.55
C GLY A 333 -16.04 5.78 -8.18
N GLN A 334 -16.02 7.11 -8.13
CA GLN A 334 -16.23 7.90 -6.92
C GLN A 334 -17.66 7.71 -6.36
N PRO A 335 -17.95 8.09 -5.09
CA PRO A 335 -19.31 8.04 -4.56
C PRO A 335 -20.32 8.72 -5.50
N ASN A 336 -21.44 8.04 -5.79
CA ASN A 336 -22.45 8.47 -6.76
C ASN A 336 -21.87 8.83 -8.14
N GLU A 337 -20.94 8.03 -8.64
CA GLU A 337 -20.28 8.27 -9.93
C GLU A 337 -21.28 8.25 -11.10
N SER A 338 -21.00 9.07 -12.11
CA SER A 338 -21.79 9.14 -13.34
C SER A 338 -20.88 9.14 -14.58
N VAL A 339 -21.46 8.88 -15.75
CA VAL A 339 -20.75 8.99 -17.03
C VAL A 339 -20.19 10.40 -17.22
N GLU A 340 -20.91 11.42 -16.77
CA GLU A 340 -20.51 12.82 -16.90
C GLU A 340 -19.32 13.15 -16.00
N SER A 341 -19.34 12.75 -14.73
CA SER A 341 -18.21 12.98 -13.80
C SER A 341 -16.95 12.25 -14.25
N ILE A 342 -17.06 11.05 -14.84
CA ILE A 342 -15.89 10.39 -15.44
C ILE A 342 -15.39 11.16 -16.66
N LYS A 343 -16.28 11.68 -17.54
CA LYS A 343 -15.85 12.52 -18.66
C LYS A 343 -15.10 13.77 -18.18
N ASN A 344 -15.62 14.46 -17.16
CA ASN A 344 -14.94 15.61 -16.53
C ASN A 344 -13.53 15.23 -16.03
N THR A 345 -13.39 14.04 -15.46
CA THR A 345 -12.09 13.51 -15.02
C THR A 345 -11.15 13.26 -16.21
N VAL A 346 -11.64 12.63 -17.28
CA VAL A 346 -10.84 12.38 -18.47
C VAL A 346 -10.44 13.69 -19.18
N ASP A 347 -11.34 14.64 -19.30
CA ASP A 347 -11.06 15.94 -19.91
C ASP A 347 -10.05 16.76 -19.07
N THR A 348 -10.15 16.66 -17.75
CA THR A 348 -9.14 17.23 -16.85
C THR A 348 -7.79 16.56 -17.03
N ALA A 349 -7.74 15.24 -17.16
CA ALA A 349 -6.51 14.50 -17.40
C ALA A 349 -5.87 14.88 -18.75
N VAL A 350 -6.67 15.08 -19.82
CA VAL A 350 -6.21 15.57 -21.12
C VAL A 350 -5.61 16.98 -20.99
N LYS A 351 -6.29 17.90 -20.31
CA LYS A 351 -5.80 19.29 -20.08
C LYS A 351 -4.54 19.30 -19.23
N LEU A 352 -4.50 18.49 -18.17
CA LEU A 352 -3.34 18.36 -17.28
C LEU A 352 -2.12 17.82 -18.05
N ASN A 353 -2.36 16.89 -18.96
CA ASN A 353 -1.35 16.20 -19.75
C ASN A 353 -0.15 15.77 -18.89
N PRO A 354 -0.34 14.88 -17.92
CA PRO A 354 0.76 14.39 -17.07
C PRO A 354 1.72 13.55 -17.89
N ASP A 355 2.97 13.46 -17.44
CA ASP A 355 3.97 12.65 -18.11
C ASP A 355 3.60 11.17 -18.09
N LEU A 356 3.08 10.70 -16.94
CA LEU A 356 2.53 9.35 -16.77
C LEU A 356 1.11 9.43 -16.12
N PRO A 357 0.03 9.26 -16.88
CA PRO A 357 -1.31 9.12 -16.33
C PRO A 357 -1.49 7.70 -15.74
N VAL A 358 -2.16 7.60 -14.60
CA VAL A 358 -2.56 6.33 -13.98
C VAL A 358 -4.02 6.38 -13.61
N PHE A 359 -4.84 5.50 -14.19
CA PHE A 359 -6.27 5.39 -13.89
C PHE A 359 -6.55 4.09 -13.17
N GLY A 360 -6.98 4.18 -11.92
CA GLY A 360 -7.51 3.06 -11.14
C GLY A 360 -9.04 3.07 -11.12
N ILE A 361 -9.64 1.93 -10.79
CA ILE A 361 -11.06 1.83 -10.49
C ILE A 361 -11.22 1.70 -8.98
N MET A 362 -12.21 2.38 -8.41
CA MET A 362 -12.50 2.35 -6.98
C MET A 362 -12.62 0.91 -6.48
N THR A 363 -11.93 0.63 -5.38
CA THR A 363 -11.92 -0.68 -4.72
C THR A 363 -12.28 -0.48 -3.25
N PRO A 364 -13.25 -1.23 -2.71
CA PRO A 364 -13.73 -1.05 -1.35
C PRO A 364 -12.81 -1.75 -0.35
N TYR A 365 -11.53 -1.32 -0.25
CA TYR A 365 -10.58 -1.92 0.66
C TYR A 365 -11.07 -1.87 2.11
N PRO A 366 -10.92 -2.95 2.89
CA PRO A 366 -11.34 -2.99 4.28
C PRO A 366 -10.77 -1.81 5.09
N GLY A 367 -11.57 -1.32 6.05
CA GLY A 367 -11.20 -0.16 6.89
C GLY A 367 -11.43 1.21 6.25
N THR A 368 -11.84 1.29 4.96
CA THR A 368 -12.15 2.55 4.29
C THR A 368 -13.62 2.93 4.43
N GLU A 369 -13.95 4.22 4.31
CA GLU A 369 -15.35 4.66 4.23
C GLU A 369 -16.06 4.08 2.99
N VAL A 370 -15.34 3.95 1.87
CA VAL A 370 -15.89 3.30 0.66
C VAL A 370 -16.30 1.85 0.94
N SER A 371 -15.53 1.09 1.73
CA SER A 371 -15.91 -0.29 2.08
C SER A 371 -17.18 -0.34 2.92
N ARG A 372 -17.34 0.61 3.85
CA ARG A 372 -18.55 0.75 4.67
C ARG A 372 -19.77 1.10 3.81
N LEU A 373 -19.65 2.12 2.96
CA LEU A 373 -20.70 2.53 2.04
C LEU A 373 -21.12 1.41 1.09
N ALA A 374 -20.14 0.69 0.53
CA ALA A 374 -20.41 -0.43 -0.38
C ALA A 374 -21.11 -1.61 0.32
N ALA A 375 -20.69 -1.94 1.54
CA ALA A 375 -21.31 -2.99 2.34
C ALA A 375 -22.77 -2.66 2.73
N LEU A 376 -23.08 -1.39 2.92
CA LEU A 376 -24.41 -0.89 3.25
C LEU A 376 -25.28 -0.56 2.02
N GLY A 377 -24.75 -0.69 0.81
CA GLY A 377 -25.49 -0.32 -0.42
C GLY A 377 -25.72 1.18 -0.56
N GLN A 378 -24.83 2.02 -0.04
CA GLN A 378 -24.96 3.48 0.01
C GLN A 378 -24.06 4.18 -1.03
N ALA A 379 -24.33 5.46 -1.28
CA ALA A 379 -23.55 6.33 -2.17
C ALA A 379 -23.36 5.74 -3.60
N GLY A 380 -24.36 5.02 -4.09
CA GLY A 380 -24.34 4.39 -5.41
C GLY A 380 -23.42 3.16 -5.49
N TYR A 381 -23.00 2.60 -4.38
CA TYR A 381 -22.17 1.39 -4.30
C TYR A 381 -22.98 0.17 -3.89
N ASN A 382 -22.58 -0.99 -4.40
CA ASN A 382 -23.01 -2.28 -3.92
C ASN A 382 -21.81 -3.24 -3.89
N LEU A 383 -21.51 -3.79 -2.71
CA LEU A 383 -20.50 -4.82 -2.56
C LEU A 383 -21.10 -6.16 -3.02
N VAL A 384 -20.59 -6.71 -4.12
CA VAL A 384 -21.16 -7.91 -4.75
C VAL A 384 -20.44 -9.19 -4.37
N THR A 385 -19.23 -9.08 -3.90
CA THR A 385 -18.46 -10.21 -3.38
C THR A 385 -17.61 -9.79 -2.21
N THR A 386 -17.34 -10.75 -1.36
CA THR A 386 -16.37 -10.62 -0.27
C THR A 386 -15.15 -11.50 -0.52
N ASP A 387 -14.98 -12.00 -1.75
CA ASP A 387 -13.76 -12.68 -2.17
C ASP A 387 -12.60 -11.69 -2.28
N TRP A 388 -11.57 -11.88 -1.46
CA TRP A 388 -10.44 -10.95 -1.37
C TRP A 388 -9.60 -10.83 -2.64
N ASP A 389 -9.66 -11.81 -3.55
CA ASP A 389 -8.99 -11.74 -4.85
C ASP A 389 -9.61 -10.69 -5.78
N GLU A 390 -10.90 -10.39 -5.57
CA GLU A 390 -11.64 -9.38 -6.32
C GLU A 390 -11.37 -7.94 -5.84
N PHE A 391 -10.60 -7.76 -4.75
CA PHE A 391 -10.21 -6.45 -4.22
C PHE A 391 -8.94 -5.94 -4.90
N ASN A 392 -9.02 -5.68 -6.19
CA ASN A 392 -7.91 -5.19 -7.01
C ASN A 392 -8.32 -3.93 -7.79
N LYS A 393 -7.49 -2.88 -7.76
CA LYS A 393 -7.73 -1.58 -8.41
C LYS A 393 -7.84 -1.64 -9.93
N GLN A 394 -7.27 -2.65 -10.56
CA GLN A 394 -7.17 -2.74 -12.01
C GLN A 394 -8.24 -3.63 -12.62
N ILE A 395 -8.48 -4.80 -12.01
CA ILE A 395 -9.31 -5.85 -12.57
C ILE A 395 -10.34 -6.43 -11.59
N GLY A 396 -10.32 -6.01 -10.33
CA GLY A 396 -11.19 -6.56 -9.28
C GLY A 396 -12.67 -6.26 -9.53
N GLY A 397 -13.55 -7.20 -9.17
CA GLY A 397 -14.99 -7.15 -9.37
C GLY A 397 -15.81 -6.91 -8.09
N ALA A 398 -15.16 -6.52 -6.97
CA ALA A 398 -15.83 -6.46 -5.68
C ALA A 398 -16.94 -5.38 -5.59
N LEU A 399 -16.89 -4.36 -6.45
CA LEU A 399 -17.79 -3.21 -6.39
C LEU A 399 -18.61 -3.06 -7.66
N GLU A 400 -19.94 -2.95 -7.51
CA GLU A 400 -20.86 -2.47 -8.53
C GLU A 400 -21.31 -1.05 -8.24
N PHE A 401 -21.71 -0.34 -9.30
CA PHE A 401 -22.12 1.07 -9.26
C PHE A 401 -23.58 1.18 -9.72
N ALA A 402 -24.40 1.96 -9.03
CA ALA A 402 -25.82 2.09 -9.33
C ALA A 402 -26.10 2.65 -10.73
N ASN A 403 -25.26 3.57 -11.22
CA ASN A 403 -25.48 4.29 -12.47
C ASN A 403 -24.56 3.84 -13.61
N LEU A 404 -23.67 2.90 -13.37
CA LEU A 404 -22.62 2.48 -14.31
C LEU A 404 -22.35 0.98 -14.17
N SER A 405 -22.43 0.25 -15.28
CA SER A 405 -21.97 -1.14 -15.26
C SER A 405 -20.42 -1.18 -15.14
N ARG A 406 -19.92 -2.25 -14.55
CA ARG A 406 -18.47 -2.50 -14.48
C ARG A 406 -17.79 -2.40 -15.85
N SER A 407 -18.40 -2.99 -16.87
CA SER A 407 -17.90 -2.94 -18.26
C SER A 407 -17.83 -1.52 -18.82
N GLN A 408 -18.77 -0.64 -18.44
CA GLN A 408 -18.74 0.77 -18.86
C GLN A 408 -17.54 1.51 -18.23
N ILE A 409 -17.31 1.34 -16.92
CA ILE A 409 -16.16 1.98 -16.24
C ILE A 409 -14.84 1.48 -16.81
N GLU A 410 -14.69 0.17 -17.04
CA GLU A 410 -13.49 -0.41 -17.64
C GLU A 410 -13.22 0.13 -19.07
N LYS A 411 -14.26 0.25 -19.88
CA LYS A 411 -14.14 0.89 -21.21
C LYS A 411 -13.72 2.35 -21.08
N MET A 412 -14.30 3.09 -20.14
CA MET A 412 -13.96 4.50 -19.91
C MET A 412 -12.52 4.65 -19.38
N GLN A 413 -12.05 3.72 -18.55
CA GLN A 413 -10.65 3.67 -18.10
C GLN A 413 -9.68 3.51 -19.28
N ILE A 414 -9.94 2.56 -20.18
CA ILE A 414 -9.12 2.36 -21.38
C ILE A 414 -9.16 3.62 -22.26
N MET A 415 -10.36 4.17 -22.49
CA MET A 415 -10.53 5.38 -23.31
C MET A 415 -9.82 6.59 -22.67
N ALA A 416 -9.70 6.65 -21.34
CA ALA A 416 -8.97 7.71 -20.65
C ALA A 416 -7.48 7.70 -21.04
N TYR A 417 -6.83 6.53 -20.99
CA TYR A 417 -5.44 6.40 -21.47
C TYR A 417 -5.31 6.83 -22.92
N VAL A 418 -6.14 6.28 -23.82
CA VAL A 418 -6.12 6.61 -25.25
C VAL A 418 -6.26 8.12 -25.46
N LYS A 419 -7.27 8.76 -24.84
CA LYS A 419 -7.52 10.20 -24.99
C LYS A 419 -6.38 11.06 -24.48
N VAL A 420 -5.80 10.75 -23.31
CA VAL A 420 -4.69 11.54 -22.76
C VAL A 420 -3.49 11.53 -23.69
N TYR A 421 -3.12 10.40 -24.24
CA TYR A 421 -1.98 10.32 -25.14
C TYR A 421 -2.28 10.89 -26.54
N LEU A 422 -3.40 10.48 -27.16
CA LEU A 422 -3.67 10.87 -28.56
C LEU A 422 -4.07 12.34 -28.70
N ASN A 423 -4.91 12.89 -27.81
CA ASN A 423 -5.29 14.32 -27.86
C ASN A 423 -4.12 15.27 -27.57
N ASN A 424 -3.08 14.76 -26.92
CA ASN A 424 -1.85 15.50 -26.67
C ASN A 424 -0.73 15.17 -27.70
N HIS A 425 -1.04 14.46 -28.78
CA HIS A 425 -0.11 14.09 -29.86
C HIS A 425 1.10 13.26 -29.37
N ARG A 426 0.96 12.49 -28.29
CA ARG A 426 2.03 11.72 -27.64
C ARG A 426 2.01 10.25 -28.10
N TYR A 427 2.07 10.02 -29.41
CA TYR A 427 1.93 8.68 -30.01
C TYR A 427 3.07 7.74 -29.59
N ILE A 428 4.31 8.23 -29.59
CA ILE A 428 5.49 7.43 -29.21
C ILE A 428 5.42 7.05 -27.73
N ASP A 429 5.03 7.98 -26.85
CA ASP A 429 4.87 7.71 -25.43
C ASP A 429 3.76 6.68 -25.19
N PHE A 430 2.69 6.71 -25.98
CA PHE A 430 1.63 5.72 -25.90
C PHE A 430 2.12 4.31 -26.28
N ILE A 431 2.94 4.18 -27.33
CA ILE A 431 3.53 2.89 -27.71
C ILE A 431 4.47 2.40 -26.60
N LYS A 432 5.33 3.28 -26.04
CA LYS A 432 6.20 2.93 -24.90
C LYS A 432 5.40 2.50 -23.68
N PHE A 433 4.30 3.19 -23.37
CA PHE A 433 3.40 2.84 -22.30
C PHE A 433 2.80 1.44 -22.50
N LEU A 434 2.26 1.14 -23.68
CA LEU A 434 1.70 -0.19 -23.99
C LEU A 434 2.76 -1.29 -23.90
N TRP A 435 4.00 -1.00 -24.32
CA TRP A 435 5.10 -1.95 -24.22
C TRP A 435 5.55 -2.19 -22.77
N HIS A 436 5.63 -1.12 -21.98
CA HIS A 436 6.01 -1.22 -20.56
C HIS A 436 4.96 -1.98 -19.75
N TYR A 437 3.67 -1.70 -19.97
CA TYR A 437 2.56 -2.36 -19.30
C TYR A 437 1.94 -3.50 -20.13
N LYS A 438 2.77 -4.22 -20.89
CA LYS A 438 2.32 -5.30 -21.80
C LYS A 438 1.48 -6.37 -21.11
N ALA A 439 1.76 -6.70 -19.85
CA ALA A 439 0.97 -7.64 -19.05
C ALA A 439 -0.46 -7.16 -18.84
N GLY A 440 -0.63 -5.90 -18.41
CA GLY A 440 -1.92 -5.27 -18.25
C GLY A 440 -2.66 -5.12 -19.58
N ALA A 441 -1.97 -4.65 -20.62
CA ALA A 441 -2.52 -4.51 -21.97
C ALA A 441 -2.99 -5.86 -22.54
N TRP A 442 -2.22 -6.92 -22.34
CA TRP A 442 -2.58 -8.27 -22.75
C TRP A 442 -3.78 -8.83 -21.96
N SER A 443 -3.85 -8.59 -20.67
CA SER A 443 -4.99 -8.97 -19.82
C SER A 443 -6.29 -8.31 -20.32
N VAL A 444 -6.23 -7.00 -20.61
CA VAL A 444 -7.34 -6.24 -21.19
C VAL A 444 -7.74 -6.80 -22.55
N PHE A 445 -6.78 -7.07 -23.43
CA PHE A 445 -7.04 -7.64 -24.76
C PHE A 445 -7.73 -9.01 -24.67
N ARG A 446 -7.22 -9.92 -23.83
CA ARG A 446 -7.85 -11.24 -23.59
C ARG A 446 -9.30 -11.12 -23.12
N LYS A 447 -9.56 -10.16 -22.21
CA LYS A 447 -10.90 -9.89 -21.70
C LYS A 447 -11.84 -9.38 -22.79
N LEU A 448 -11.34 -8.50 -23.68
CA LEU A 448 -12.12 -7.96 -24.81
C LEU A 448 -12.51 -9.03 -25.84
N ILE A 449 -11.66 -10.02 -26.09
CA ILE A 449 -11.94 -11.14 -27.02
C ILE A 449 -12.66 -12.31 -26.35
N GLY A 450 -13.12 -12.15 -25.10
CA GLY A 450 -13.91 -13.16 -24.39
C GLY A 450 -13.11 -14.38 -23.91
N MET A 451 -11.80 -14.35 -23.94
CA MET A 451 -10.95 -15.41 -23.37
C MET A 451 -11.01 -15.33 -21.84
N ARG A 452 -11.86 -16.18 -21.24
CA ARG A 452 -11.83 -16.36 -19.78
C ARG A 452 -10.48 -16.96 -19.37
N GLN A 453 -9.80 -16.31 -18.44
CA GLN A 453 -8.72 -16.97 -17.71
C GLN A 453 -9.31 -18.16 -16.96
N LYS A 454 -8.87 -19.38 -17.29
CA LYS A 454 -9.03 -20.51 -16.38
C LYS A 454 -8.15 -20.17 -15.18
N SER A 455 -8.78 -19.78 -14.10
CA SER A 455 -8.12 -19.51 -12.84
C SER A 455 -7.48 -20.82 -12.34
N MET A 456 -6.19 -20.83 -12.03
CA MET A 456 -5.58 -21.83 -11.16
C MET A 456 -6.27 -21.83 -9.76
N TYR A 457 -7.08 -20.83 -9.51
CA TYR A 457 -7.89 -20.61 -8.31
C TYR A 457 -8.87 -21.75 -7.99
N SER A 458 -9.35 -22.52 -8.97
CA SER A 458 -10.31 -23.59 -8.69
C SER A 458 -9.75 -24.67 -7.76
N TYR A 459 -8.44 -24.89 -7.79
CA TYR A 459 -7.78 -25.87 -6.91
C TYR A 459 -7.60 -25.34 -5.49
N VAL A 460 -7.41 -24.00 -5.33
CA VAL A 460 -7.21 -23.35 -4.02
C VAL A 460 -8.54 -23.03 -3.36
N GLU A 461 -9.60 -22.73 -4.13
CA GLU A 461 -10.95 -22.49 -3.60
C GLU A 461 -11.46 -23.64 -2.76
N ASP A 462 -11.18 -24.90 -3.17
CA ASP A 462 -11.58 -26.07 -2.38
C ASP A 462 -10.78 -26.21 -1.07
N THR A 463 -9.58 -25.64 -1.01
CA THR A 463 -8.69 -25.73 0.15
C THR A 463 -8.93 -24.60 1.15
N ILE A 464 -9.35 -23.42 0.66
CA ILE A 464 -9.61 -22.22 1.47
C ILE A 464 -11.06 -21.78 1.21
N LYS A 465 -12.04 -22.63 1.55
CA LYS A 465 -13.46 -22.28 1.44
C LYS A 465 -13.81 -21.21 2.46
N ARG A 466 -14.39 -20.13 1.98
CA ARG A 466 -14.93 -19.06 2.81
C ARG A 466 -16.18 -19.57 3.53
N LYS A 467 -16.16 -19.56 4.86
CA LYS A 467 -17.28 -19.98 5.70
C LYS A 467 -18.43 -18.96 5.74
N ASN A 468 -18.22 -17.75 5.22
CA ASN A 468 -19.14 -16.64 5.33
C ASN A 468 -19.97 -16.45 4.05
N THR A 469 -21.27 -16.25 4.22
CA THR A 469 -22.11 -15.74 3.13
C THR A 469 -21.79 -14.28 2.84
N VAL A 470 -22.05 -13.81 1.61
CA VAL A 470 -21.82 -12.41 1.19
C VAL A 470 -22.49 -11.43 2.16
N GLU A 471 -23.70 -11.71 2.61
CA GLU A 471 -24.45 -10.85 3.55
C GLU A 471 -23.80 -10.76 4.94
N LYS A 472 -23.29 -11.87 5.47
CA LYS A 472 -22.53 -11.85 6.71
C LYS A 472 -21.24 -11.06 6.55
N GLY A 473 -20.49 -11.31 5.48
CA GLY A 473 -19.25 -10.58 5.18
C GLY A 473 -19.46 -9.07 5.01
N LYS A 474 -20.58 -8.63 4.39
CA LYS A 474 -20.94 -7.21 4.31
C LYS A 474 -21.08 -6.56 5.68
N LYS A 475 -21.81 -7.20 6.61
CA LYS A 475 -22.00 -6.70 7.98
C LYS A 475 -20.66 -6.59 8.72
N GLU A 476 -19.82 -7.60 8.59
CA GLU A 476 -18.50 -7.64 9.22
C GLU A 476 -17.56 -6.56 8.69
N ILE A 477 -17.51 -6.34 7.37
CA ILE A 477 -16.72 -5.27 6.72
C ILE A 477 -17.20 -3.89 7.16
N ALA A 478 -18.51 -3.65 7.22
CA ALA A 478 -19.06 -2.36 7.67
C ALA A 478 -18.70 -2.08 9.14
N ALA A 479 -18.87 -3.06 10.03
CA ALA A 479 -18.53 -2.93 11.44
C ALA A 479 -17.03 -2.68 11.65
N ALA A 480 -16.17 -3.41 10.95
CA ALA A 480 -14.72 -3.24 11.04
C ALA A 480 -14.26 -1.86 10.56
N ALA A 481 -14.87 -1.33 9.49
CA ALA A 481 -14.56 0.01 9.01
C ALA A 481 -14.93 1.09 10.05
N GLU A 482 -16.08 0.95 10.73
CA GLU A 482 -16.47 1.87 11.82
C GLU A 482 -15.51 1.81 13.01
N VAL A 483 -15.09 0.61 13.42
CA VAL A 483 -14.12 0.42 14.52
C VAL A 483 -12.79 1.09 14.15
N TRP A 484 -12.30 0.86 12.94
CA TRP A 484 -11.06 1.44 12.46
C TRP A 484 -11.10 2.98 12.43
N GLN A 485 -12.18 3.56 11.91
CA GLN A 485 -12.35 5.02 11.88
C GLN A 485 -12.43 5.64 13.28
N LYS A 486 -13.15 5.01 14.22
CA LYS A 486 -13.21 5.44 15.62
C LYS A 486 -11.82 5.39 16.27
N TRP A 487 -11.07 4.33 16.03
CA TRP A 487 -9.71 4.20 16.56
C TRP A 487 -8.78 5.31 16.03
N GLN A 488 -8.78 5.55 14.72
CA GLN A 488 -7.98 6.63 14.10
C GLN A 488 -8.35 8.01 14.66
N THR A 489 -9.64 8.27 14.90
CA THR A 489 -10.09 9.54 15.47
C THR A 489 -9.61 9.69 16.91
N SER A 490 -9.63 8.63 17.71
CA SER A 490 -9.14 8.63 19.09
C SER A 490 -7.62 8.82 19.14
N GLU A 491 -6.88 8.22 18.20
CA GLU A 491 -5.42 8.38 18.04
C GLU A 491 -5.07 9.86 17.77
N LEU A 492 -5.77 10.50 16.82
CA LEU A 492 -5.57 11.91 16.51
C LEU A 492 -5.83 12.81 17.73
N SER A 493 -6.86 12.50 18.52
CA SER A 493 -7.18 13.25 19.74
C SER A 493 -6.12 13.08 20.82
N ARG A 494 -5.53 11.90 20.97
CA ARG A 494 -4.43 11.63 21.91
C ARG A 494 -3.14 12.33 21.46
N ALA A 495 -2.78 12.23 20.20
CA ALA A 495 -1.61 12.87 19.64
C ALA A 495 -1.63 14.40 19.80
N LYS A 496 -2.79 15.03 19.60
CA LYS A 496 -2.97 16.49 19.85
C LYS A 496 -2.74 16.91 21.31
N LYS A 497 -2.87 16.00 22.28
CA LYS A 497 -2.62 16.28 23.70
C LYS A 497 -1.14 16.15 24.09
N VAL A 498 -0.38 15.36 23.34
CA VAL A 498 1.02 15.01 23.68
C VAL A 498 2.01 15.97 23.03
N ASP A 499 1.68 16.54 21.87
CA ASP A 499 2.60 17.40 21.13
C ASP A 499 1.90 18.61 20.50
N HIS A 500 2.20 19.81 21.03
CA HIS A 500 1.74 21.07 20.46
C HIS A 500 2.42 21.44 19.13
N ASN A 501 3.47 20.71 18.73
CA ASN A 501 4.24 20.91 17.50
C ASN A 501 3.75 20.03 16.33
N LEU A 502 2.78 19.15 16.55
CA LEU A 502 2.17 18.40 15.46
C LEU A 502 1.47 19.36 14.49
N ILE A 503 1.76 19.19 13.21
CA ILE A 503 1.32 20.06 12.12
C ILE A 503 -0.16 20.38 12.25
N LYS A 504 -0.49 21.56 12.75
CA LYS A 504 -1.81 22.15 12.63
C LYS A 504 -1.99 22.51 11.17
N ILE A 505 -2.70 21.67 10.41
CA ILE A 505 -3.22 22.11 9.11
C ILE A 505 -4.22 23.23 9.45
N LYS A 506 -3.76 24.47 9.35
CA LYS A 506 -4.66 25.61 9.36
C LYS A 506 -5.56 25.45 8.13
N HIS A 507 -6.83 25.12 8.36
CA HIS A 507 -7.84 25.33 7.35
C HIS A 507 -7.84 26.85 7.08
N LYS A 508 -7.20 27.26 6.00
CA LYS A 508 -7.48 28.53 5.37
C LYS A 508 -8.73 28.30 4.54
N ASP A 509 -9.81 28.92 5.01
CA ASP A 509 -11.09 29.01 4.31
C ASP A 509 -10.93 29.59 2.89
#